data_0979fe891929c2723fd9dc1dd9ad6151
#
_entry.id   0979fe891929c2723fd9dc1dd9ad6151
#
_cell.length_a   1.000
_cell.length_b   1.000
_cell.length_c   1.000
_cell.angle_alpha   90.00
_cell.angle_beta   90.00
_cell.angle_gamma   90.00
#
_symmetry.space_group_name_H-M   'P 1'
#
loop_
_entity.id
_entity.type
_entity.pdbx_description
1 polymer ?
#
loop_
_entity_poly.entity_id
_entity_poly.type
_entity_poly.pdbx_seq_one_letter_code
_entity_poly.pdbx_strand_id
1 'polypeptide(L)'
;MPTDAEFSFVDHVGRYFVRQYGLPPVTGRVMGWLLICDPPAQTAAEIAEALQISRSAVGNAVTVLEQWDLARRHRPPGKRADSISAIAAAGEPALDKSAEFGAIIALARHGLEVLKDEPRERSARLLEMKAFGEFLFERMPQVAEEWRERRRQLRESGELP
;
A
#
# COMPACT_ATOMS: atom_id res chain seq x y z
N MET A 1 -5.54 25.35 8.52
CA MET A 1 -5.33 25.27 7.05
C MET A 1 -3.89 24.87 6.79
N PRO A 2 -3.63 24.02 5.79
CA PRO A 2 -2.26 23.64 5.43
C PRO A 2 -1.43 24.85 5.00
N THR A 3 -0.15 24.83 5.33
CA THR A 3 0.83 25.81 4.89
C THR A 3 1.25 25.54 3.43
N ASP A 4 1.88 26.50 2.77
CA ASP A 4 2.42 26.33 1.41
C ASP A 4 3.43 25.18 1.33
N ALA A 5 4.24 24.98 2.38
CA ALA A 5 5.20 23.88 2.46
C ALA A 5 4.51 22.51 2.53
N GLU A 6 3.44 22.39 3.32
CA GLU A 6 2.63 21.19 3.41
C GLU A 6 1.93 20.90 2.08
N PHE A 7 1.35 21.90 1.41
CA PHE A 7 0.80 21.74 0.07
C PHE A 7 1.84 21.28 -0.94
N SER A 8 3.04 21.87 -0.92
CA SER A 8 4.14 21.47 -1.79
C SER A 8 4.53 20.00 -1.58
N PHE A 9 4.62 19.54 -0.33
CA PHE A 9 4.87 18.14 0.00
C PHE A 9 3.74 17.22 -0.51
N VAL A 10 2.49 17.57 -0.23
CA VAL A 10 1.29 16.83 -0.68
C VAL A 10 1.28 16.66 -2.20
N ASP A 11 1.56 17.73 -2.94
CA ASP A 11 1.63 17.68 -4.41
C ASP A 11 2.81 16.86 -4.91
N HIS A 12 3.93 16.85 -4.18
CA HIS A 12 5.07 15.97 -4.48
C HIS A 12 4.69 14.50 -4.36
N VAL A 13 4.01 14.12 -3.27
CA VAL A 13 3.50 12.76 -3.10
C VAL A 13 2.49 12.42 -4.19
N GLY A 14 1.61 13.36 -4.58
CA GLY A 14 0.69 13.20 -5.70
C GLY A 14 1.41 12.83 -7.00
N ARG A 15 2.46 13.59 -7.36
CA ARG A 15 3.30 13.30 -8.54
C ARG A 15 4.03 11.96 -8.45
N TYR A 16 4.53 11.59 -7.26
CA TYR A 16 5.16 10.30 -7.02
C TYR A 16 4.18 9.14 -7.30
N PHE A 17 2.96 9.20 -6.80
CA PHE A 17 1.93 8.17 -7.02
C PHE A 17 1.56 8.00 -8.49
N VAL A 18 1.48 9.10 -9.25
CA VAL A 18 1.28 9.04 -10.72
C VAL A 18 2.43 8.31 -11.41
N ARG A 19 3.67 8.69 -11.10
CA ARG A 19 4.85 8.15 -11.79
C ARG A 19 5.13 6.68 -11.46
N GLN A 20 4.98 6.30 -10.19
CA GLN A 20 5.36 4.96 -9.74
C GLN A 20 4.25 3.94 -9.89
N TYR A 21 3.00 4.36 -9.72
CA TYR A 21 1.87 3.44 -9.63
C TYR A 21 0.78 3.70 -10.67
N GLY A 22 0.87 4.75 -11.46
CA GLY A 22 -0.18 5.13 -12.41
C GLY A 22 -1.50 5.53 -11.74
N LEU A 23 -1.49 5.83 -10.44
CA LEU A 23 -2.68 6.21 -9.68
C LEU A 23 -3.03 7.69 -9.90
N PRO A 24 -4.32 8.07 -9.76
CA PRO A 24 -4.73 9.46 -9.86
C PRO A 24 -3.96 10.35 -8.87
N PRO A 25 -3.58 11.59 -9.24
CA PRO A 25 -2.83 12.50 -8.37
C PRO A 25 -3.51 12.73 -7.01
N VAL A 26 -4.85 12.76 -6.99
CA VAL A 26 -5.64 12.95 -5.76
C VAL A 26 -5.40 11.85 -4.73
N THR A 27 -5.15 10.61 -5.16
CA THR A 27 -4.83 9.49 -4.26
C THR A 27 -3.52 9.74 -3.52
N GLY A 28 -2.48 10.14 -4.25
CA GLY A 28 -1.20 10.51 -3.64
C GLY A 28 -1.28 11.77 -2.78
N ARG A 29 -2.09 12.78 -3.17
CA ARG A 29 -2.31 13.98 -2.35
C ARG A 29 -3.00 13.64 -1.01
N VAL A 30 -4.01 12.78 -1.02
CA VAL A 30 -4.66 12.31 0.21
C VAL A 30 -3.66 11.54 1.08
N MET A 31 -2.86 10.65 0.50
CA MET A 31 -1.80 9.95 1.24
C MET A 31 -0.77 10.92 1.82
N GLY A 32 -0.29 11.87 1.03
CA GLY A 32 0.66 12.89 1.48
C GLY A 32 0.13 13.68 2.67
N TRP A 33 -1.15 14.05 2.64
CA TRP A 33 -1.79 14.74 3.76
C TRP A 33 -1.89 13.85 5.02
N LEU A 34 -2.31 12.60 4.86
CA LEU A 34 -2.41 11.64 5.98
C LEU A 34 -1.06 11.35 6.66
N LEU A 35 0.07 11.56 5.96
CA LEU A 35 1.41 11.39 6.54
C LEU A 35 1.82 12.53 7.46
N ILE A 36 1.24 13.75 7.29
CA ILE A 36 1.68 14.95 7.98
C ILE A 36 0.58 15.67 8.76
N CYS A 37 -0.68 15.26 8.63
CA CYS A 37 -1.81 15.94 9.25
C CYS A 37 -1.79 15.82 10.77
N ASP A 38 -2.26 16.88 11.43
CA ASP A 38 -2.51 16.91 12.86
C ASP A 38 -3.99 17.31 13.10
N PRO A 39 -4.78 16.49 13.81
CA PRO A 39 -4.45 15.17 14.37
C PRO A 39 -4.20 14.10 13.27
N PRO A 40 -3.49 13.00 13.60
CA PRO A 40 -3.08 11.99 12.62
C PRO A 40 -4.22 11.12 12.09
N ALA A 41 -5.43 11.31 12.58
CA ALA A 41 -6.65 10.68 12.12
C ALA A 41 -7.72 11.74 11.89
N GLN A 42 -8.19 11.86 10.66
CA GLN A 42 -9.14 12.89 10.25
C GLN A 42 -10.34 12.29 9.50
N THR A 43 -11.48 12.97 9.55
CA THR A 43 -12.65 12.59 8.75
C THR A 43 -12.46 12.96 7.28
N ALA A 44 -13.25 12.32 6.40
CA ALA A 44 -13.24 12.69 4.99
C ALA A 44 -13.61 14.16 4.74
N ALA A 45 -14.38 14.77 5.64
CA ALA A 45 -14.74 16.18 5.56
C ALA A 45 -13.55 17.10 5.85
N GLU A 46 -12.78 16.80 6.92
CA GLU A 46 -11.58 17.56 7.30
C GLU A 46 -10.49 17.46 6.24
N ILE A 47 -10.28 16.26 5.69
CA ILE A 47 -9.31 16.05 4.58
C ILE A 47 -9.76 16.81 3.32
N ALA A 48 -11.05 16.77 2.99
CA ALA A 48 -11.60 17.47 1.83
C ALA A 48 -11.43 18.99 1.95
N GLU A 49 -11.66 19.54 3.14
CA GLU A 49 -11.46 20.95 3.44
C GLU A 49 -9.97 21.33 3.37
N ALA A 50 -9.10 20.55 4.03
CA ALA A 50 -7.66 20.81 4.03
C ALA A 50 -7.06 20.81 2.61
N LEU A 51 -7.44 19.85 1.77
CA LEU A 51 -6.90 19.70 0.41
C LEU A 51 -7.69 20.47 -0.66
N GLN A 52 -8.77 21.14 -0.30
CA GLN A 52 -9.69 21.86 -1.21
C GLN A 52 -10.22 20.97 -2.33
N ILE A 53 -10.64 19.75 -2.00
CA ILE A 53 -11.21 18.77 -2.91
C ILE A 53 -12.60 18.30 -2.42
N SER A 54 -13.34 17.59 -3.25
CA SER A 54 -14.65 17.05 -2.85
C SER A 54 -14.52 15.88 -1.89
N ARG A 55 -15.50 15.68 -0.98
CA ARG A 55 -15.58 14.51 -0.10
C ARG A 55 -15.63 13.19 -0.88
N SER A 56 -16.26 13.18 -2.04
CA SER A 56 -16.28 11.99 -2.92
C SER A 56 -14.91 11.66 -3.47
N ALA A 57 -14.11 12.68 -3.83
CA ALA A 57 -12.73 12.48 -4.27
C ALA A 57 -11.86 11.90 -3.14
N VAL A 58 -12.03 12.39 -1.89
CA VAL A 58 -11.38 11.78 -0.71
C VAL A 58 -11.82 10.33 -0.53
N GLY A 59 -13.14 10.07 -0.59
CA GLY A 59 -13.69 8.72 -0.43
C GLY A 59 -13.13 7.72 -1.42
N ASN A 60 -13.04 8.11 -2.70
CA ASN A 60 -12.44 7.27 -3.76
C ASN A 60 -10.94 7.05 -3.53
N ALA A 61 -10.20 8.11 -3.21
CA ALA A 61 -8.78 8.01 -2.92
C ALA A 61 -8.49 7.08 -1.73
N VAL A 62 -9.25 7.22 -0.64
CA VAL A 62 -9.11 6.36 0.54
C VAL A 62 -9.44 4.90 0.23
N THR A 63 -10.46 4.63 -0.60
CA THR A 63 -10.76 3.25 -1.02
C THR A 63 -9.58 2.61 -1.75
N VAL A 64 -8.91 3.34 -2.64
CA VAL A 64 -7.69 2.86 -3.30
C VAL A 64 -6.56 2.65 -2.30
N LEU A 65 -6.35 3.59 -1.36
CA LEU A 65 -5.30 3.48 -0.35
C LEU A 65 -5.54 2.31 0.61
N GLU A 66 -6.79 1.99 0.94
CA GLU A 66 -7.15 0.80 1.73
C GLU A 66 -6.85 -0.50 0.99
N GLN A 67 -7.13 -0.57 -0.31
CA GLN A 67 -6.79 -1.73 -1.15
C GLN A 67 -5.27 -2.00 -1.20
N TRP A 68 -4.47 -0.96 -0.98
CA TRP A 68 -3.00 -1.03 -0.97
C TRP A 68 -2.42 -1.10 0.45
N ASP A 69 -3.25 -1.24 1.47
CA ASP A 69 -2.84 -1.24 2.88
C ASP A 69 -2.00 -0.01 3.30
N LEU A 70 -2.29 1.14 2.69
CA LEU A 70 -1.61 2.42 2.96
C LEU A 70 -2.40 3.31 3.92
N ALA A 71 -3.72 3.15 3.99
CA ALA A 71 -4.60 3.86 4.90
C ALA A 71 -5.68 2.93 5.44
N ARG A 72 -6.33 3.36 6.51
CA ARG A 72 -7.48 2.65 7.09
C ARG A 72 -8.54 3.62 7.57
N ARG A 73 -9.79 3.20 7.46
CA ARG A 73 -10.93 3.82 8.14
C ARG A 73 -11.20 3.08 9.44
N HIS A 74 -11.52 3.83 10.46
CA HIS A 74 -12.03 3.29 11.72
C HIS A 74 -13.08 4.26 12.27
N ARG A 75 -14.05 3.71 12.98
CA ARG A 75 -15.08 4.53 13.64
C ARG A 75 -14.79 4.61 15.12
N PRO A 76 -14.35 5.79 15.64
CA PRO A 76 -14.17 5.96 17.08
C PRO A 76 -15.50 5.76 17.83
N PRO A 77 -15.50 5.19 19.04
CA PRO A 77 -16.69 5.06 19.85
C PRO A 77 -17.41 6.40 20.03
N GLY A 78 -18.74 6.42 19.84
CA GLY A 78 -19.56 7.61 20.00
C GLY A 78 -19.48 8.64 18.85
N LYS A 79 -18.70 8.38 17.80
CA LYS A 79 -18.64 9.25 16.60
C LYS A 79 -19.54 8.73 15.49
N ARG A 80 -20.15 9.67 14.73
CA ARG A 80 -20.99 9.34 13.56
C ARG A 80 -20.19 9.20 12.26
N ALA A 81 -19.03 9.86 12.19
CA ALA A 81 -18.15 9.82 11.03
C ALA A 81 -16.97 8.89 11.27
N ASP A 82 -16.51 8.24 10.19
CA ASP A 82 -15.26 7.48 10.20
C ASP A 82 -14.07 8.43 10.22
N SER A 83 -13.03 8.05 10.94
CA SER A 83 -11.71 8.67 10.93
C SER A 83 -10.80 7.87 10.01
N ILE A 84 -9.97 8.55 9.25
CA ILE A 84 -9.04 8.01 8.28
C ILE A 84 -7.62 8.33 8.76
N SER A 85 -6.76 7.35 8.77
CA SER A 85 -5.35 7.51 9.14
C SER A 85 -4.44 6.76 8.19
N ALA A 86 -3.21 7.24 8.00
CA ALA A 86 -2.17 6.45 7.34
C ALA A 86 -1.82 5.23 8.20
N ILE A 87 -1.42 4.14 7.55
CA ILE A 87 -0.85 2.99 8.23
C ILE A 87 0.63 3.26 8.45
N ALA A 88 1.05 3.39 9.70
CA ALA A 88 2.42 3.75 10.08
C ALA A 88 3.49 2.77 9.56
N ALA A 89 3.08 1.52 9.30
CA ALA A 89 3.92 0.48 8.71
C ALA A 89 3.54 0.19 7.26
N ALA A 90 3.26 1.23 6.48
CA ALA A 90 2.74 1.13 5.10
C ALA A 90 3.55 0.23 4.15
N GLY A 91 4.79 -0.14 4.52
CA GLY A 91 5.60 -1.14 3.79
C GLY A 91 5.45 -2.57 4.31
N GLU A 92 4.95 -2.79 5.52
CA GLU A 92 4.88 -4.13 6.14
C GLU A 92 3.81 -5.03 5.49
N PRO A 93 2.58 -4.55 5.23
CA PRO A 93 1.60 -5.34 4.48
C PRO A 93 2.06 -5.66 3.05
N ALA A 94 2.86 -4.79 2.42
CA ALA A 94 3.44 -5.06 1.11
C ALA A 94 4.44 -6.23 1.13
N LEU A 95 4.99 -6.58 2.29
CA LEU A 95 5.89 -7.71 2.46
C LEU A 95 5.14 -9.02 2.77
N ASP A 96 3.94 -8.97 3.33
CA ASP A 96 3.10 -10.15 3.62
C ASP A 96 2.10 -10.42 2.49
N LYS A 97 2.63 -10.69 1.30
CA LYS A 97 1.84 -11.04 0.12
C LYS A 97 1.85 -12.54 -0.19
N SER A 98 1.96 -13.38 0.82
CA SER A 98 2.02 -14.84 0.69
C SER A 98 0.83 -15.39 -0.12
N ALA A 99 -0.38 -14.87 0.10
CA ALA A 99 -1.57 -15.26 -0.65
C ALA A 99 -1.47 -14.91 -2.14
N GLU A 100 -0.93 -13.73 -2.48
CA GLU A 100 -0.74 -13.28 -3.86
C GLU A 100 0.31 -14.14 -4.57
N PHE A 101 1.44 -14.41 -3.93
CA PHE A 101 2.47 -15.29 -4.50
C PHE A 101 1.97 -16.73 -4.64
N GLY A 102 1.18 -17.23 -3.68
CA GLY A 102 0.50 -18.53 -3.79
C GLY A 102 -0.44 -18.60 -4.99
N ALA A 103 -1.19 -17.54 -5.27
CA ALA A 103 -2.07 -17.46 -6.44
C ALA A 103 -1.29 -17.45 -7.77
N ILE A 104 -0.16 -16.74 -7.84
CA ILE A 104 0.74 -16.72 -8.99
C ILE A 104 1.29 -18.13 -9.26
N ILE A 105 1.75 -18.83 -8.21
CA ILE A 105 2.24 -20.21 -8.33
C ILE A 105 1.13 -21.14 -8.82
N ALA A 106 -0.08 -21.04 -8.29
CA ALA A 106 -1.22 -21.85 -8.70
C ALA A 106 -1.59 -21.61 -10.17
N LEU A 107 -1.59 -20.33 -10.61
CA LEU A 107 -1.84 -19.96 -12.00
C LEU A 107 -0.79 -20.56 -12.92
N ALA A 108 0.49 -20.47 -12.58
CA ALA A 108 1.57 -21.05 -13.36
C ALA A 108 1.46 -22.59 -13.44
N ARG A 109 1.14 -23.26 -12.33
CA ARG A 109 0.91 -24.71 -12.29
C ARG A 109 -0.26 -25.14 -13.19
N HIS A 110 -1.36 -24.39 -13.15
CA HIS A 110 -2.50 -24.66 -14.03
C HIS A 110 -2.09 -24.55 -15.52
N GLY A 111 -1.37 -23.49 -15.91
CA GLY A 111 -0.87 -23.35 -17.27
C GLY A 111 0.10 -24.47 -17.70
N LEU A 112 0.96 -24.93 -16.78
CA LEU A 112 1.86 -26.06 -17.03
C LEU A 112 1.09 -27.37 -17.25
N GLU A 113 -0.01 -27.60 -16.52
CA GLU A 113 -0.86 -28.76 -16.74
C GLU A 113 -1.55 -28.71 -18.12
N VAL A 114 -2.00 -27.54 -18.56
CA VAL A 114 -2.55 -27.35 -19.92
C VAL A 114 -1.53 -27.63 -20.99
N LEU A 115 -0.25 -27.37 -20.74
CA LEU A 115 0.85 -27.57 -21.71
C LEU A 115 1.64 -28.87 -21.48
N LYS A 116 1.13 -29.82 -20.69
CA LYS A 116 1.90 -31.00 -20.27
C LYS A 116 2.42 -31.88 -21.43
N ASP A 117 1.65 -31.94 -22.53
CA ASP A 117 1.97 -32.75 -23.71
C ASP A 117 2.64 -31.91 -24.85
N GLU A 118 2.96 -30.64 -24.54
CA GLU A 118 3.58 -29.71 -25.47
C GLU A 118 5.11 -29.65 -25.28
N PRO A 119 5.87 -29.20 -26.30
CA PRO A 119 7.30 -29.01 -26.17
C PRO A 119 7.67 -28.12 -24.99
N ARG A 120 8.73 -28.46 -24.25
CA ARG A 120 9.16 -27.77 -23.03
C ARG A 120 9.44 -26.28 -23.24
N GLU A 121 9.89 -25.90 -24.42
CA GLU A 121 10.15 -24.51 -24.81
C GLU A 121 8.89 -23.65 -24.71
N ARG A 122 7.72 -24.25 -24.99
CA ARG A 122 6.43 -23.55 -24.86
C ARG A 122 6.05 -23.27 -23.40
N SER A 123 6.53 -24.07 -22.47
CA SER A 123 6.29 -23.96 -21.03
C SER A 123 7.31 -23.05 -20.32
N ALA A 124 8.38 -22.62 -20.98
CA ALA A 124 9.51 -21.95 -20.36
C ALA A 124 9.10 -20.71 -19.50
N ARG A 125 8.20 -19.87 -20.01
CA ARG A 125 7.72 -18.66 -19.29
C ARG A 125 6.93 -19.01 -18.04
N LEU A 126 6.12 -20.08 -18.07
CA LEU A 126 5.35 -20.54 -16.91
C LEU A 126 6.26 -21.18 -15.86
N LEU A 127 7.31 -21.88 -16.29
CA LEU A 127 8.31 -22.44 -15.39
C LEU A 127 9.06 -21.33 -14.66
N GLU A 128 9.46 -20.28 -15.38
CA GLU A 128 10.12 -19.10 -14.80
C GLU A 128 9.18 -18.34 -13.84
N MET A 129 7.93 -18.10 -14.24
CA MET A 129 6.90 -17.46 -13.41
C MET A 129 6.67 -18.25 -12.12
N LYS A 130 6.58 -19.60 -12.21
CA LYS A 130 6.43 -20.47 -11.04
C LYS A 130 7.63 -20.36 -10.11
N ALA A 131 8.85 -20.49 -10.64
CA ALA A 131 10.08 -20.43 -9.87
C ALA A 131 10.25 -19.07 -9.16
N PHE A 132 9.92 -17.97 -9.85
CA PHE A 132 9.95 -16.64 -9.27
C PHE A 132 8.89 -16.47 -8.15
N GLY A 133 7.67 -16.96 -8.37
CA GLY A 133 6.62 -16.97 -7.35
C GLY A 133 7.02 -17.77 -6.12
N GLU A 134 7.61 -18.96 -6.27
CA GLU A 134 8.10 -19.80 -5.18
C GLU A 134 9.24 -19.11 -4.42
N PHE A 135 10.18 -18.46 -5.12
CA PHE A 135 11.25 -17.67 -4.49
C PHE A 135 10.69 -16.55 -3.62
N LEU A 136 9.72 -15.78 -4.12
CA LEU A 136 9.11 -14.69 -3.35
C LEU A 136 8.28 -15.22 -2.17
N PHE A 137 7.54 -16.31 -2.37
CA PHE A 137 6.75 -16.95 -1.31
C PHE A 137 7.61 -17.38 -0.12
N GLU A 138 8.80 -17.92 -0.39
CA GLU A 138 9.74 -18.33 0.64
C GLU A 138 10.51 -17.15 1.26
N ARG A 139 10.86 -16.14 0.45
CA ARG A 139 11.78 -15.07 0.88
C ARG A 139 11.07 -13.92 1.60
N MET A 140 9.87 -13.54 1.16
CA MET A 140 9.19 -12.35 1.68
C MET A 140 8.85 -12.41 3.17
N PRO A 141 8.44 -13.55 3.77
CA PRO A 141 8.25 -13.65 5.21
C PRO A 141 9.52 -13.34 6.02
N GLN A 142 10.69 -13.72 5.52
CA GLN A 142 11.97 -13.43 6.16
C GLN A 142 12.28 -11.93 6.12
N VAL A 143 12.04 -11.28 4.98
CA VAL A 143 12.22 -9.82 4.83
C VAL A 143 11.26 -9.06 5.76
N ALA A 144 10.02 -9.53 5.91
CA ALA A 144 9.07 -8.95 6.85
C ALA A 144 9.55 -9.05 8.30
N GLU A 145 10.12 -10.19 8.70
CA GLU A 145 10.67 -10.38 10.04
C GLU A 145 11.92 -9.51 10.27
N GLU A 146 12.83 -9.44 9.30
CA GLU A 146 14.01 -8.56 9.33
C GLU A 146 13.59 -7.09 9.51
N TRP A 147 12.50 -6.65 8.84
CA TRP A 147 11.95 -5.31 9.00
C TRP A 147 11.35 -5.07 10.39
N ARG A 148 10.58 -6.03 10.94
CA ARG A 148 10.02 -5.93 12.31
C ARG A 148 11.11 -5.75 13.34
N GLU A 149 12.19 -6.54 13.23
CA GLU A 149 13.37 -6.43 14.09
C GLU A 149 14.03 -5.06 13.93
N ARG A 150 14.29 -4.63 12.71
CA ARG A 150 14.89 -3.31 12.44
C ARG A 150 14.04 -2.17 13.00
N ARG A 151 12.71 -2.25 12.84
CA ARG A 151 11.77 -1.25 13.37
C ARG A 151 11.82 -1.19 14.90
N ARG A 152 11.96 -2.35 15.57
CA ARG A 152 12.11 -2.40 17.02
C ARG A 152 13.38 -1.67 17.45
N GLN A 153 14.52 -1.95 16.83
CA GLN A 153 15.79 -1.29 17.10
C GLN A 153 15.72 0.22 16.92
N LEU A 154 15.06 0.69 15.85
CA LEU A 154 14.87 2.11 15.57
C LEU A 154 13.99 2.82 16.64
N ARG A 155 13.03 2.10 17.22
CA ARG A 155 12.26 2.61 18.36
C ARG A 155 13.08 2.66 19.64
N GLU A 156 13.85 1.63 19.92
CA GLU A 156 14.75 1.57 21.09
C GLU A 156 15.84 2.64 21.04
N SER A 157 16.33 3.00 19.85
CA SER A 157 17.28 4.10 19.64
C SER A 157 16.64 5.49 19.65
N GLY A 158 15.29 5.59 19.61
CA GLY A 158 14.58 6.87 19.54
C GLY A 158 14.54 7.50 18.13
N GLU A 159 14.96 6.78 17.09
CA GLU A 159 14.86 7.23 15.70
C GLU A 159 13.43 7.11 15.15
N LEU A 160 12.61 6.24 15.75
CA LEU A 160 11.18 6.14 15.51
C LEU A 160 10.41 6.32 16.83
N PRO A 161 9.23 6.97 16.79
CA PRO A 161 8.37 7.13 17.97
C PRO A 161 7.74 5.81 18.43
#